data_2bf7d317c62cb573c1acccde2a235844
#
_entry.id   2bf7d317c62cb573c1acccde2a235844
#
_cell.length_a   1.000
_cell.length_b   1.000
_cell.length_c   1.000
_cell.angle_alpha   90.00
_cell.angle_beta   90.00
_cell.angle_gamma   90.00
#
_symmetry.space_group_name_H-M   'P 1'
#
loop_
_entity.id
_entity.type
_entity.pdbx_description
1 polymer ?
#
loop_
_entity_poly.entity_id
_entity_poly.type
_entity_poly.pdbx_seq_one_letter_code
_entity_poly.pdbx_strand_id
1 'polypeptide(L)'
;MVFFSLIRTFVYMEQTTSYLNKEHIARSHHGVEYHPLIPFLPANAKVLFLGSFPPPHKRWCMDFYYPNFINDHWRIEGAVFFGDRNYFVDEDAKCFKLADIVAFCQEKGIAFFDTSTAIRRLQDNASDKFLEVVEPTDICALIARLPQLQAIVTTGEKATETLCTSMNIPSIPKVNTYVPIPNTLNSHGQQVVLYRLPSSSRAYPLALEKKVEAYRRMFDLLNR
;
A
#
# COMPACT_ATOMS: atom_id res chain seq x y z
N MET A 1 -4.30 14.73 22.55
CA MET A 1 -3.84 13.76 21.51
C MET A 1 -4.84 13.60 20.36
N VAL A 2 -6.13 13.47 20.58
CA VAL A 2 -7.18 13.31 19.53
C VAL A 2 -7.21 14.51 18.55
N PHE A 3 -7.04 15.73 19.04
CA PHE A 3 -7.13 16.96 18.21
C PHE A 3 -5.99 17.07 17.17
N PHE A 4 -4.78 16.66 17.51
CA PHE A 4 -3.63 16.65 16.56
C PHE A 4 -3.75 15.56 15.49
N SER A 5 -4.39 14.43 15.81
CA SER A 5 -4.68 13.37 14.84
C SER A 5 -5.69 13.82 13.79
N LEU A 6 -6.77 14.50 14.22
CA LEU A 6 -7.80 15.04 13.33
C LEU A 6 -7.23 16.09 12.36
N ILE A 7 -6.37 17.00 12.84
CA ILE A 7 -5.73 18.03 11.99
C ILE A 7 -4.83 17.38 10.94
N ARG A 8 -4.03 16.36 11.29
CA ARG A 8 -3.16 15.66 10.35
C ARG A 8 -3.96 14.87 9.31
N THR A 9 -5.05 14.23 9.70
CA THR A 9 -5.99 13.55 8.80
C THR A 9 -6.61 14.53 7.82
N PHE A 10 -7.05 15.69 8.31
CA PHE A 10 -7.64 16.76 7.50
C PHE A 10 -6.63 17.32 6.48
N VAL A 11 -5.39 17.59 6.90
CA VAL A 11 -4.31 18.07 6.03
C VAL A 11 -3.98 17.04 4.95
N TYR A 12 -3.92 15.74 5.28
CA TYR A 12 -3.70 14.70 4.28
C TYR A 12 -4.85 14.65 3.27
N MET A 13 -6.09 14.71 3.72
CA MET A 13 -7.27 14.71 2.84
C MET A 13 -7.31 15.95 1.94
N GLU A 14 -6.99 17.16 2.45
CA GLU A 14 -6.92 18.39 1.64
C GLU A 14 -5.79 18.32 0.59
N GLN A 15 -4.61 17.83 0.97
CA GLN A 15 -3.48 17.65 0.05
C GLN A 15 -3.82 16.66 -1.06
N THR A 16 -4.44 15.53 -0.71
CA THR A 16 -4.87 14.51 -1.69
C THR A 16 -5.94 15.07 -2.64
N THR A 17 -6.93 15.78 -2.12
CA THR A 17 -7.98 16.41 -2.93
C THR A 17 -7.42 17.50 -3.84
N SER A 18 -6.48 18.32 -3.37
CA SER A 18 -5.80 19.35 -4.18
C SER A 18 -4.93 18.72 -5.27
N TYR A 19 -4.27 17.61 -4.99
CA TYR A 19 -3.44 16.89 -5.95
C TYR A 19 -4.31 16.25 -7.06
N LEU A 20 -5.42 15.65 -6.68
CA LEU A 20 -6.38 15.05 -7.61
C LEU A 20 -7.01 16.08 -8.58
N ASN A 21 -7.21 17.32 -8.13
CA ASN A 21 -7.96 18.34 -8.91
C ASN A 21 -7.13 19.17 -9.91
N LYS A 22 -5.81 19.25 -9.80
CA LYS A 22 -5.02 20.23 -10.58
C LYS A 22 -4.11 19.66 -11.66
N GLU A 23 -3.65 18.43 -11.60
CA GLU A 23 -2.64 17.92 -12.54
C GLU A 23 -3.05 16.67 -13.34
N HIS A 24 -3.99 15.87 -12.86
CA HIS A 24 -4.32 14.57 -13.47
C HIS A 24 -5.22 14.64 -14.70
N ILE A 25 -6.09 15.65 -14.81
CA ILE A 25 -6.97 15.80 -15.98
C ILE A 25 -6.19 16.22 -17.24
N ALA A 26 -5.01 16.84 -17.08
CA ALA A 26 -4.24 17.39 -18.18
C ALA A 26 -3.20 16.43 -18.80
N ARG A 27 -2.94 15.25 -18.21
CA ARG A 27 -1.81 14.39 -18.62
C ARG A 27 -2.18 13.04 -19.22
N SER A 28 -3.42 12.75 -19.56
CA SER A 28 -3.75 11.53 -20.30
C SER A 28 -3.32 11.63 -21.78
N HIS A 29 -2.01 11.77 -22.02
CA HIS A 29 -1.47 11.68 -23.37
C HIS A 29 -1.07 10.23 -23.66
N HIS A 30 -1.68 9.65 -24.70
CA HIS A 30 -1.35 8.33 -25.26
C HIS A 30 -1.63 7.10 -24.38
N GLY A 31 -2.74 7.11 -23.59
CA GLY A 31 -3.15 5.93 -22.80
C GLY A 31 -2.28 5.65 -21.57
N VAL A 32 -1.48 6.63 -21.11
CA VAL A 32 -0.72 6.53 -19.85
C VAL A 32 -1.58 7.07 -18.71
N GLU A 33 -1.68 6.29 -17.63
CA GLU A 33 -2.32 6.67 -16.37
C GLU A 33 -1.23 7.03 -15.35
N TYR A 34 -1.34 8.22 -14.73
CA TYR A 34 -0.45 8.66 -13.65
C TYR A 34 -1.07 8.35 -12.28
N HIS A 35 -0.21 8.09 -11.29
CA HIS A 35 -0.65 7.71 -9.94
C HIS A 35 -1.48 8.83 -9.30
N PRO A 36 -2.75 8.58 -8.92
CA PRO A 36 -3.65 9.63 -8.45
C PRO A 36 -3.46 10.03 -6.99
N LEU A 37 -2.78 9.20 -6.19
CA LEU A 37 -2.56 9.45 -4.76
C LEU A 37 -1.13 9.90 -4.50
N ILE A 38 -0.95 10.73 -3.48
CA ILE A 38 0.37 11.07 -2.92
C ILE A 38 0.81 9.97 -1.94
N PRO A 39 2.12 9.71 -1.75
CA PRO A 39 2.59 8.76 -0.76
C PRO A 39 2.12 9.10 0.66
N PHE A 40 1.52 8.13 1.35
CA PHE A 40 1.17 8.26 2.76
C PHE A 40 2.32 7.74 3.62
N LEU A 41 3.08 8.66 4.23
CA LEU A 41 4.34 8.36 4.92
C LEU A 41 4.33 8.95 6.34
N PRO A 42 3.70 8.30 7.33
CA PRO A 42 3.80 8.72 8.73
C PRO A 42 5.26 8.72 9.20
N ALA A 43 5.67 9.75 9.97
CA ALA A 43 7.06 9.91 10.40
C ALA A 43 7.59 8.74 11.27
N ASN A 44 6.70 8.01 11.92
CA ASN A 44 7.00 6.83 12.74
C ASN A 44 6.85 5.51 11.96
N ALA A 45 6.74 5.55 10.63
CA ALA A 45 6.46 4.36 9.86
C ALA A 45 7.60 3.34 9.92
N LYS A 46 7.24 2.12 10.31
CA LYS A 46 8.09 0.93 10.36
C LYS A 46 7.84 -0.02 9.19
N VAL A 47 6.65 0.07 8.59
CA VAL A 47 6.21 -0.78 7.49
C VAL A 47 5.72 0.09 6.35
N LEU A 48 6.20 -0.19 5.13
CA LEU A 48 5.73 0.43 3.89
C LEU A 48 5.07 -0.63 3.02
N PHE A 49 3.75 -0.57 2.87
CA PHE A 49 3.03 -1.39 1.91
C PHE A 49 3.13 -0.79 0.51
N LEU A 50 3.48 -1.63 -0.46
CA LEU A 50 3.51 -1.29 -1.87
C LEU A 50 2.64 -2.24 -2.68
N GLY A 51 1.59 -1.68 -3.31
CA GLY A 51 0.86 -2.34 -4.39
C GLY A 51 1.55 -2.12 -5.74
N SER A 52 0.91 -2.51 -6.82
CA SER A 52 1.39 -2.26 -8.18
C SER A 52 0.98 -0.88 -8.69
N PHE A 53 -0.33 -0.61 -8.66
CA PHE A 53 -1.01 0.63 -9.05
C PHE A 53 -2.49 0.57 -8.65
N PRO A 54 -3.15 1.69 -8.34
CA PRO A 54 -4.56 1.67 -7.97
C PRO A 54 -5.47 1.12 -9.09
N PRO A 55 -6.60 0.50 -8.74
CA PRO A 55 -7.61 0.12 -9.73
C PRO A 55 -8.23 1.38 -10.36
N PRO A 56 -8.94 1.26 -11.52
CA PRO A 56 -9.67 2.37 -12.12
C PRO A 56 -10.59 3.05 -11.10
N HIS A 57 -10.66 4.38 -11.13
CA HIS A 57 -11.39 5.21 -10.14
C HIS A 57 -12.86 4.80 -9.95
N LYS A 58 -13.53 4.29 -11.00
CA LYS A 58 -14.91 3.77 -10.94
C LYS A 58 -15.10 2.60 -9.94
N ARG A 59 -14.00 2.02 -9.42
CA ARG A 59 -14.00 0.95 -8.40
C ARG A 59 -13.68 1.44 -6.99
N TRP A 60 -13.45 2.74 -6.84
CA TRP A 60 -13.10 3.31 -5.54
C TRP A 60 -14.35 3.60 -4.71
N CYS A 61 -14.25 3.33 -3.43
CA CYS A 61 -15.22 3.79 -2.44
C CYS A 61 -14.62 4.85 -1.50
N MET A 62 -13.31 5.09 -1.57
CA MET A 62 -12.61 6.12 -0.80
C MET A 62 -11.33 6.57 -1.52
N ASP A 63 -10.86 7.79 -1.25
CA ASP A 63 -9.63 8.36 -1.81
C ASP A 63 -8.40 7.98 -0.95
N PHE A 64 -8.08 6.69 -0.91
CA PHE A 64 -6.95 6.14 -0.18
C PHE A 64 -6.49 4.81 -0.80
N TYR A 65 -5.48 4.17 -0.22
CA TYR A 65 -4.95 2.88 -0.69
C TYR A 65 -5.93 1.74 -0.47
N TYR A 66 -5.89 0.75 -1.37
CA TYR A 66 -6.85 -0.37 -1.41
C TYR A 66 -8.31 0.11 -1.41
N PRO A 67 -8.67 1.03 -2.33
CA PRO A 67 -9.96 1.75 -2.31
C PRO A 67 -11.16 0.89 -2.70
N ASN A 68 -10.93 -0.27 -3.30
CA ASN A 68 -12.01 -1.12 -3.79
C ASN A 68 -12.66 -1.88 -2.64
N PHE A 69 -13.96 -1.64 -2.39
CA PHE A 69 -14.72 -2.26 -1.30
C PHE A 69 -14.70 -3.80 -1.31
N ILE A 70 -14.55 -4.42 -2.49
CA ILE A 70 -14.40 -5.87 -2.60
C ILE A 70 -12.96 -6.37 -2.38
N ASN A 71 -11.98 -5.49 -2.14
CA ASN A 71 -10.64 -5.91 -1.71
C ASN A 71 -10.65 -6.23 -0.21
N ASP A 72 -9.87 -7.22 0.19
CA ASP A 72 -9.87 -7.70 1.59
C ASP A 72 -8.85 -6.98 2.49
N HIS A 73 -8.01 -6.07 1.98
CA HIS A 73 -6.91 -5.48 2.76
C HIS A 73 -7.38 -4.92 4.11
N TRP A 74 -8.35 -4.02 4.10
CA TRP A 74 -8.85 -3.40 5.34
C TRP A 74 -9.64 -4.38 6.23
N ARG A 75 -10.19 -5.45 5.65
CA ARG A 75 -10.78 -6.54 6.43
C ARG A 75 -9.71 -7.41 7.10
N ILE A 76 -8.59 -7.61 6.43
CA ILE A 76 -7.43 -8.32 7.00
C ILE A 76 -6.85 -7.51 8.15
N GLU A 77 -6.60 -6.20 7.96
CA GLU A 77 -6.07 -5.32 9.01
C GLU A 77 -7.01 -5.24 10.22
N GLY A 78 -8.32 -5.11 10.01
CA GLY A 78 -9.33 -5.17 11.08
C GLY A 78 -9.27 -6.47 11.87
N ALA A 79 -9.20 -7.62 11.18
CA ALA A 79 -9.11 -8.93 11.83
C ALA A 79 -7.78 -9.15 12.57
N VAL A 80 -6.66 -8.61 12.05
CA VAL A 80 -5.33 -8.75 12.67
C VAL A 80 -5.23 -7.93 13.95
N PHE A 81 -5.62 -6.65 13.91
CA PHE A 81 -5.35 -5.70 15.00
C PHE A 81 -6.51 -5.58 16.01
N PHE A 82 -7.74 -5.83 15.57
CA PHE A 82 -8.93 -5.64 16.40
C PHE A 82 -9.76 -6.92 16.60
N GLY A 83 -9.38 -8.03 15.95
CA GLY A 83 -10.16 -9.28 16.00
C GLY A 83 -11.49 -9.22 15.25
N ASP A 84 -11.77 -8.14 14.54
CA ASP A 84 -13.00 -7.90 13.79
C ASP A 84 -12.69 -7.53 12.33
N ARG A 85 -13.06 -8.41 11.41
CA ARG A 85 -12.91 -8.19 9.96
C ARG A 85 -13.70 -7.00 9.44
N ASN A 86 -14.72 -6.57 10.15
CA ASN A 86 -15.59 -5.46 9.76
C ASN A 86 -15.24 -4.15 10.49
N TYR A 87 -14.20 -4.11 11.31
CA TYR A 87 -13.82 -2.95 12.09
C TYR A 87 -13.76 -1.66 11.26
N PHE A 88 -13.11 -1.72 10.10
CA PHE A 88 -12.99 -0.59 9.17
C PHE A 88 -14.10 -0.52 8.12
N VAL A 89 -15.12 -1.37 8.20
CA VAL A 89 -16.18 -1.46 7.18
C VAL A 89 -17.38 -0.61 7.60
N ASP A 90 -17.88 0.18 6.65
CA ASP A 90 -19.19 0.80 6.70
C ASP A 90 -20.10 0.03 5.73
N GLU A 91 -20.92 -0.87 6.27
CA GLU A 91 -21.78 -1.73 5.46
C GLU A 91 -22.93 -0.95 4.82
N ASP A 92 -23.40 0.13 5.45
CA ASP A 92 -24.51 0.95 4.93
C ASP A 92 -24.03 1.78 3.72
N ALA A 93 -22.87 2.39 3.83
CA ALA A 93 -22.25 3.14 2.74
C ALA A 93 -21.56 2.24 1.70
N LYS A 94 -21.40 0.92 1.96
CA LYS A 94 -20.57 0.00 1.18
C LYS A 94 -19.17 0.56 0.91
N CYS A 95 -18.56 1.10 1.95
CA CYS A 95 -17.27 1.76 1.90
C CYS A 95 -16.41 1.37 3.11
N PHE A 96 -15.21 1.92 3.18
CA PHE A 96 -14.36 1.81 4.37
C PHE A 96 -14.37 3.13 5.14
N LYS A 97 -14.18 3.04 6.47
CA LYS A 97 -14.12 4.17 7.41
C LYS A 97 -12.75 4.88 7.28
N LEU A 98 -12.61 5.74 6.28
CA LEU A 98 -11.33 6.37 5.91
C LEU A 98 -10.65 7.06 7.09
N ALA A 99 -11.38 7.82 7.90
CA ALA A 99 -10.80 8.54 9.05
C ALA A 99 -10.17 7.59 10.08
N ASP A 100 -10.86 6.47 10.36
CA ASP A 100 -10.36 5.45 11.31
C ASP A 100 -9.14 4.73 10.74
N ILE A 101 -9.13 4.45 9.44
CA ILE A 101 -7.99 3.86 8.73
C ILE A 101 -6.76 4.76 8.80
N VAL A 102 -6.91 6.05 8.48
CA VAL A 102 -5.80 7.00 8.51
C VAL A 102 -5.24 7.14 9.93
N ALA A 103 -6.12 7.27 10.94
CA ALA A 103 -5.71 7.33 12.34
C ALA A 103 -4.96 6.07 12.78
N PHE A 104 -5.47 4.88 12.43
CA PHE A 104 -4.84 3.59 12.69
C PHE A 104 -3.45 3.50 12.04
N CYS A 105 -3.33 3.86 10.77
CA CYS A 105 -2.05 3.78 10.07
C CYS A 105 -1.01 4.74 10.66
N GLN A 106 -1.43 5.94 11.08
CA GLN A 106 -0.57 6.90 11.78
C GLN A 106 -0.12 6.36 13.15
N GLU A 107 -1.03 5.76 13.92
CA GLU A 107 -0.71 5.18 15.23
C GLU A 107 0.25 4.00 15.11
N LYS A 108 -0.01 3.07 14.18
CA LYS A 108 0.77 1.83 14.01
C LYS A 108 2.06 2.02 13.21
N GLY A 109 2.25 3.20 12.60
CA GLY A 109 3.42 3.45 11.76
C GLY A 109 3.40 2.61 10.48
N ILE A 110 2.27 2.61 9.78
CA ILE A 110 2.07 1.92 8.52
C ILE A 110 2.00 2.96 7.40
N ALA A 111 2.92 2.88 6.45
CA ALA A 111 2.99 3.72 5.26
C ALA A 111 2.45 2.99 4.02
N PHE A 112 2.02 3.76 3.03
CA PHE A 112 1.48 3.24 1.77
C PHE A 112 1.99 4.03 0.57
N PHE A 113 2.29 3.31 -0.49
CA PHE A 113 2.39 3.78 -1.87
C PHE A 113 2.25 2.58 -2.83
N ASP A 114 2.59 2.79 -4.10
CA ASP A 114 2.64 1.76 -5.12
C ASP A 114 4.00 1.73 -5.82
N THR A 115 4.32 0.63 -6.48
CA THR A 115 5.63 0.44 -7.14
C THR A 115 5.74 1.16 -8.48
N SER A 116 4.67 1.80 -8.95
CA SER A 116 4.63 2.53 -10.21
C SER A 116 3.97 3.90 -10.05
N THR A 117 4.56 4.95 -10.60
CA THR A 117 4.00 6.31 -10.68
C THR A 117 3.28 6.57 -11.99
N ALA A 118 3.58 5.80 -13.05
CA ALA A 118 2.83 5.82 -14.29
C ALA A 118 2.75 4.41 -14.92
N ILE A 119 1.58 4.10 -15.47
CA ILE A 119 1.30 2.82 -16.13
C ILE A 119 0.56 3.01 -17.44
N ARG A 120 0.56 1.97 -18.28
CA ARG A 120 -0.43 1.79 -19.34
C ARG A 120 -1.26 0.56 -19.04
N ARG A 121 -2.59 0.73 -19.02
CA ARG A 121 -3.53 -0.36 -18.78
C ARG A 121 -3.91 -0.99 -20.12
N LEU A 122 -3.44 -2.23 -20.34
CA LEU A 122 -3.65 -2.93 -21.61
C LEU A 122 -5.07 -3.49 -21.75
N GLN A 123 -5.81 -3.58 -20.65
CA GLN A 123 -7.22 -3.98 -20.64
C GLN A 123 -7.98 -3.18 -19.58
N ASP A 124 -9.26 -2.85 -19.82
CA ASP A 124 -10.12 -2.13 -18.86
C ASP A 124 -10.58 -3.04 -17.70
N ASN A 125 -9.62 -3.56 -16.95
CA ASN A 125 -9.89 -4.36 -15.75
C ASN A 125 -8.90 -3.99 -14.63
N ALA A 126 -9.09 -4.56 -13.43
CA ALA A 126 -8.26 -4.29 -12.28
C ALA A 126 -7.15 -5.34 -12.07
N SER A 127 -6.86 -6.16 -13.08
CA SER A 127 -5.83 -7.19 -12.96
C SER A 127 -4.45 -6.62 -13.25
N ASP A 128 -3.54 -6.78 -12.32
CA ASP A 128 -2.14 -6.35 -12.44
C ASP A 128 -1.40 -7.01 -13.61
N LYS A 129 -1.90 -8.16 -14.07
CA LYS A 129 -1.33 -8.89 -15.23
C LYS A 129 -1.32 -8.05 -16.51
N PHE A 130 -2.23 -7.09 -16.63
CA PHE A 130 -2.38 -6.24 -17.80
C PHE A 130 -1.88 -4.80 -17.57
N LEU A 131 -1.03 -4.61 -16.55
CA LEU A 131 -0.34 -3.34 -16.30
C LEU A 131 1.06 -3.36 -16.93
N GLU A 132 1.28 -2.45 -17.86
CA GLU A 132 2.61 -2.10 -18.35
C GLU A 132 3.13 -0.94 -17.49
N VAL A 133 4.24 -1.13 -16.79
CA VAL A 133 4.89 -0.06 -16.03
C VAL A 133 5.59 0.89 -16.99
N VAL A 134 5.16 2.14 -17.01
CA VAL A 134 5.78 3.22 -17.80
C VAL A 134 6.84 3.93 -16.97
N GLU A 135 6.52 4.22 -15.70
CA GLU A 135 7.43 4.89 -14.78
C GLU A 135 7.38 4.17 -13.41
N PRO A 136 8.45 3.49 -13.01
CA PRO A 136 8.54 2.91 -11.68
C PRO A 136 8.72 4.00 -10.63
N THR A 137 8.22 3.74 -9.43
CA THR A 137 8.41 4.62 -8.26
C THR A 137 9.88 4.66 -7.85
N ASP A 138 10.39 5.85 -7.52
CA ASP A 138 11.68 6.00 -6.84
C ASP A 138 11.57 5.53 -5.38
N ILE A 139 11.83 4.25 -5.16
CA ILE A 139 11.75 3.61 -3.85
C ILE A 139 12.81 4.15 -2.90
N CYS A 140 14.00 4.50 -3.40
CA CYS A 140 15.06 5.08 -2.58
C CYS A 140 14.63 6.43 -1.98
N ALA A 141 13.96 7.27 -2.77
CA ALA A 141 13.40 8.53 -2.28
C ALA A 141 12.30 8.33 -1.24
N LEU A 142 11.48 7.26 -1.34
CA LEU A 142 10.49 6.93 -0.31
C LEU A 142 11.18 6.46 0.99
N ILE A 143 12.16 5.55 0.91
CA ILE A 143 12.89 5.02 2.06
C ILE A 143 13.61 6.16 2.80
N ALA A 144 14.22 7.11 2.09
CA ALA A 144 14.91 8.25 2.70
C ALA A 144 14.00 9.10 3.61
N ARG A 145 12.67 9.07 3.39
CA ARG A 145 11.66 9.76 4.20
C ARG A 145 11.16 8.94 5.38
N LEU A 146 11.58 7.68 5.52
CA LEU A 146 11.11 6.72 6.51
C LEU A 146 12.28 6.20 7.39
N PRO A 147 12.81 7.02 8.30
CA PRO A 147 14.04 6.69 9.04
C PRO A 147 13.90 5.45 9.95
N GLN A 148 12.67 5.07 10.33
CA GLN A 148 12.41 3.91 11.18
C GLN A 148 11.95 2.67 10.40
N LEU A 149 12.00 2.71 9.06
CA LEU A 149 11.51 1.61 8.22
C LEU A 149 12.23 0.30 8.52
N GLN A 150 11.47 -0.75 8.77
CA GLN A 150 11.97 -2.11 9.01
C GLN A 150 11.70 -3.02 7.82
N ALA A 151 10.52 -2.85 7.20
CA ALA A 151 10.11 -3.68 6.08
C ALA A 151 9.37 -2.90 5.00
N ILE A 152 9.65 -3.24 3.74
CA ILE A 152 8.76 -3.00 2.61
C ILE A 152 7.95 -4.27 2.40
N VAL A 153 6.64 -4.13 2.27
CA VAL A 153 5.71 -5.25 2.13
C VAL A 153 5.00 -5.15 0.79
N THR A 154 5.13 -6.17 -0.03
CA THR A 154 4.38 -6.27 -1.30
C THR A 154 3.25 -7.28 -1.19
N THR A 155 2.08 -6.96 -1.78
CA THR A 155 0.87 -7.79 -1.73
C THR A 155 0.45 -8.27 -3.12
N GLY A 156 1.36 -8.76 -3.91
CA GLY A 156 1.08 -9.24 -5.26
C GLY A 156 2.35 -9.53 -6.04
N GLU A 157 2.22 -10.25 -7.12
CA GLU A 157 3.37 -10.64 -7.95
C GLU A 157 3.97 -9.45 -8.68
N LYS A 158 3.14 -8.69 -9.40
CA LYS A 158 3.57 -7.53 -10.19
C LYS A 158 4.31 -6.49 -9.34
N ALA A 159 3.75 -6.13 -8.16
CA ALA A 159 4.40 -5.22 -7.23
C ALA A 159 5.78 -5.74 -6.78
N THR A 160 5.85 -7.04 -6.45
CA THR A 160 7.11 -7.67 -6.02
C THR A 160 8.16 -7.67 -7.13
N GLU A 161 7.78 -8.05 -8.35
CA GLU A 161 8.68 -8.04 -9.51
C GLU A 161 9.20 -6.65 -9.83
N THR A 162 8.31 -5.65 -9.87
CA THR A 162 8.69 -4.26 -10.14
C THR A 162 9.66 -3.74 -9.08
N LEU A 163 9.39 -4.00 -7.79
CA LEU A 163 10.28 -3.61 -6.70
C LEU A 163 11.63 -4.32 -6.79
N CYS A 164 11.65 -5.64 -7.00
CA CYS A 164 12.89 -6.40 -7.12
C CYS A 164 13.76 -5.88 -8.27
N THR A 165 13.16 -5.55 -9.40
CA THR A 165 13.87 -4.96 -10.55
C THR A 165 14.43 -3.58 -10.20
N SER A 166 13.61 -2.70 -9.62
CA SER A 166 14.01 -1.30 -9.29
C SER A 166 15.11 -1.24 -8.23
N MET A 167 15.12 -2.18 -7.27
CA MET A 167 16.07 -2.21 -6.15
C MET A 167 17.22 -3.21 -6.35
N ASN A 168 17.35 -3.83 -7.54
CA ASN A 168 18.34 -4.85 -7.84
C ASN A 168 18.35 -6.00 -6.80
N ILE A 169 17.17 -6.44 -6.36
CA ILE A 169 17.03 -7.57 -5.45
C ILE A 169 17.18 -8.87 -6.28
N PRO A 170 18.18 -9.72 -5.96
CA PRO A 170 18.59 -10.80 -6.88
C PRO A 170 17.57 -11.94 -7.03
N SER A 171 16.63 -12.05 -6.08
CA SER A 171 15.61 -13.10 -6.10
C SER A 171 14.28 -12.62 -5.58
N ILE A 172 13.21 -12.98 -6.28
CA ILE A 172 11.84 -12.71 -5.85
C ILE A 172 11.52 -13.63 -4.65
N PRO A 173 11.17 -13.09 -3.47
CA PRO A 173 10.83 -13.91 -2.32
C PRO A 173 9.57 -14.73 -2.59
N LYS A 174 9.51 -15.93 -2.01
CA LYS A 174 8.28 -16.73 -1.99
C LYS A 174 7.21 -16.02 -1.14
N VAL A 175 5.94 -16.28 -1.42
CA VAL A 175 4.84 -15.76 -0.58
C VAL A 175 5.05 -16.20 0.87
N ASN A 176 4.84 -15.29 1.82
CA ASN A 176 5.08 -15.44 3.26
C ASN A 176 6.56 -15.60 3.66
N THR A 177 7.47 -15.13 2.81
CA THR A 177 8.89 -15.03 3.14
C THR A 177 9.43 -13.63 2.90
N TYR A 178 10.65 -13.37 3.39
CA TYR A 178 11.34 -12.10 3.19
C TYR A 178 12.78 -12.31 2.73
N VAL A 179 13.33 -11.26 2.13
CA VAL A 179 14.74 -11.15 1.76
C VAL A 179 15.27 -9.77 2.18
N PRO A 180 16.56 -9.63 2.49
CA PRO A 180 17.15 -8.32 2.73
C PRO A 180 17.13 -7.48 1.45
N ILE A 181 16.88 -6.18 1.57
CA ILE A 181 17.05 -5.23 0.47
C ILE A 181 18.52 -4.79 0.46
N PRO A 182 19.28 -5.02 -0.62
CA PRO A 182 20.71 -4.72 -0.65
C PRO A 182 21.02 -3.28 -0.26
N ASN A 183 22.06 -3.08 0.56
CA ASN A 183 22.58 -1.76 0.96
C ASN A 183 21.54 -0.82 1.58
N THR A 184 20.48 -1.34 2.18
CA THR A 184 19.39 -0.54 2.75
C THR A 184 19.29 -0.76 4.25
N LEU A 185 19.74 0.23 5.02
CA LEU A 185 19.65 0.25 6.48
C LEU A 185 18.73 1.38 6.93
N ASN A 186 17.99 1.18 8.03
CA ASN A 186 17.23 2.25 8.67
C ASN A 186 18.16 3.14 9.54
N SER A 187 17.60 4.18 10.18
CA SER A 187 18.38 5.11 11.03
C SER A 187 19.03 4.46 12.25
N HIS A 188 18.62 3.24 12.60
CA HIS A 188 19.20 2.44 13.71
C HIS A 188 20.25 1.44 13.20
N GLY A 189 20.62 1.49 11.93
CA GLY A 189 21.57 0.55 11.32
C GLY A 189 21.00 -0.86 11.09
N GLN A 190 19.68 -1.03 11.18
CA GLN A 190 19.04 -2.32 10.95
C GLN A 190 18.75 -2.52 9.47
N GLN A 191 18.94 -3.74 9.00
CA GLN A 191 18.67 -4.14 7.62
C GLN A 191 17.16 -4.04 7.32
N VAL A 192 16.79 -3.26 6.30
CA VAL A 192 15.42 -3.24 5.78
C VAL A 192 15.19 -4.48 4.92
N VAL A 193 14.03 -5.13 5.09
CA VAL A 193 13.68 -6.34 4.37
C VAL A 193 12.51 -6.11 3.41
N LEU A 194 12.49 -6.87 2.31
CA LEU A 194 11.31 -7.03 1.47
C LEU A 194 10.55 -8.27 1.94
N TYR A 195 9.33 -8.09 2.43
CA TYR A 195 8.41 -9.18 2.78
C TYR A 195 7.32 -9.31 1.72
N ARG A 196 7.12 -10.52 1.19
CA ARG A 196 6.04 -10.80 0.22
C ARG A 196 4.86 -11.46 0.91
N LEU A 197 3.72 -10.79 0.93
CA LEU A 197 2.43 -11.33 1.40
C LEU A 197 1.58 -11.88 0.23
N PRO A 198 0.60 -12.74 0.51
CA PRO A 198 -0.40 -13.10 -0.48
C PRO A 198 -1.21 -11.86 -0.85
N SER A 199 -1.71 -11.82 -2.09
CA SER A 199 -2.56 -10.72 -2.53
C SER A 199 -3.82 -10.61 -1.68
N SER A 200 -4.18 -9.39 -1.30
CA SER A 200 -5.43 -9.06 -0.62
C SER A 200 -6.65 -9.09 -1.56
N SER A 201 -6.44 -9.18 -2.87
CA SER A 201 -7.53 -9.30 -3.84
C SER A 201 -8.39 -10.54 -3.57
N ARG A 202 -9.71 -10.41 -3.70
CA ARG A 202 -10.63 -11.58 -3.66
C ARG A 202 -10.45 -12.51 -4.84
N ALA A 203 -9.89 -12.04 -5.95
CA ALA A 203 -9.55 -12.89 -7.09
C ALA A 203 -8.35 -13.82 -6.80
N TYR A 204 -7.56 -13.54 -5.77
CA TYR A 204 -6.48 -14.43 -5.35
C TYR A 204 -7.07 -15.64 -4.60
N PRO A 205 -6.76 -16.89 -5.04
CA PRO A 205 -7.43 -18.10 -4.55
C PRO A 205 -6.92 -18.53 -3.16
N LEU A 206 -7.13 -17.68 -2.15
CA LEU A 206 -6.77 -17.93 -0.77
C LEU A 206 -7.89 -17.40 0.15
N ALA A 207 -8.35 -18.23 1.08
CA ALA A 207 -9.37 -17.85 2.05
C ALA A 207 -8.92 -16.67 2.93
N LEU A 208 -9.85 -15.82 3.35
CA LEU A 208 -9.57 -14.62 4.14
C LEU A 208 -8.81 -14.96 5.43
N GLU A 209 -9.18 -16.03 6.12
CA GLU A 209 -8.55 -16.48 7.36
C GLU A 209 -7.06 -16.80 7.17
N LYS A 210 -6.71 -17.37 6.02
CA LYS A 210 -5.31 -17.66 5.66
C LYS A 210 -4.53 -16.39 5.30
N LYS A 211 -5.19 -15.41 4.70
CA LYS A 211 -4.59 -14.08 4.49
C LYS A 211 -4.35 -13.39 5.83
N VAL A 212 -5.33 -13.41 6.74
CA VAL A 212 -5.21 -12.85 8.10
C VAL A 212 -4.05 -13.49 8.86
N GLU A 213 -3.93 -14.82 8.82
CA GLU A 213 -2.82 -15.55 9.44
C GLU A 213 -1.46 -15.12 8.89
N ALA A 214 -1.34 -14.94 7.57
CA ALA A 214 -0.11 -14.50 6.91
C ALA A 214 0.30 -13.08 7.34
N TYR A 215 -0.66 -12.14 7.37
CA TYR A 215 -0.39 -10.76 7.80
C TYR A 215 -0.03 -10.70 9.29
N ARG A 216 -0.74 -11.44 10.16
CA ARG A 216 -0.41 -11.52 11.59
C ARG A 216 1.02 -12.00 11.82
N ARG A 217 1.43 -13.08 11.16
CA ARG A 217 2.81 -13.60 11.25
C ARG A 217 3.86 -12.57 10.83
N MET A 218 3.59 -11.80 9.80
CA MET A 218 4.48 -10.73 9.35
C MET A 218 4.59 -9.63 10.41
N PHE A 219 3.48 -9.13 10.95
CA PHE A 219 3.51 -8.12 12.01
C PHE A 219 4.16 -8.63 13.31
N ASP A 220 3.90 -9.88 13.70
CA ASP A 220 4.54 -10.51 14.86
C ASP A 220 6.07 -10.61 14.70
N LEU A 221 6.54 -10.86 13.47
CA LEU A 221 7.97 -10.90 13.15
C LEU A 221 8.62 -9.52 13.28
N LEU A 222 7.95 -8.46 12.82
CA LEU A 222 8.49 -7.09 12.85
C LEU A 222 8.43 -6.44 14.24
N ASN A 223 7.61 -6.96 15.15
CA ASN A 223 7.51 -6.48 16.53
C ASN A 223 8.48 -7.16 17.50
N ARG A 224 9.35 -8.06 17.01
CA ARG A 224 10.42 -8.72 17.77
C ARG A 224 11.71 -7.93 17.70
#